data_a5000fb3370eddc68254672d44721250
#
_entry.id   a5000fb3370eddc68254672d44721250
#
_cell.length_a   1.000
_cell.length_b   1.000
_cell.length_c   1.000
_cell.angle_alpha   90.00
_cell.angle_beta   90.00
_cell.angle_gamma   90.00
#
_symmetry.space_group_name_H-M   'P 1'
#
loop_
_entity.id
_entity.type
_entity.pdbx_description
1 polymer ?
#
loop_
_entity_poly.entity_id
_entity_poly.type
_entity_poly.pdbx_seq_one_letter_code
_entity_poly.pdbx_strand_id
1 'polypeptide(L)'
;MAEKISEKIQKKKPKKLINMIFSQKTTIILLLALQLIFIFIIFQSFAVHYAYLHIVFSTVAIVLAIYILNSSENPAYKLAWIVPLVIVPIFTVVLYILLKNQFSTRKVRNLYAKKSANTRPFLKTNKQIMSYLHESEPDFYKLANYVDKSGGYPVCGNTEVTYFPIGEDKYKAMLEELQKAQEFIFMEYFIIDDGEMWREIVKILLEKAKAGVEVRLLYDGMGSQFTLPFRYKKKLTDQGVKCLVFNPFRPMLSTIQNNRDHRKILVIDGNVAFNGGVNIADEYINRKERFGHWKDTAVMLKGDGVWNFTMMFLQMWEVISGDKTEYNMYRPTVKNVVNNGYVIPYGDSPLDDENVGELVYMDMINNAKDYIYISTPYLVPDNEMLTALGYAAKSGVDVRIITPEIPDKWYVSVITKSFYRDLETLGVKVYEYKGGFNHAKMFLSDDKSAVVGTINLDYRSLYLHFECATYMYKTSCIKDIKADFDDMFENRCHRITHDDINNRSFWSRFMSVILRIIAPLL
;
A
#
# COMPACT_ATOMS: atom_id res chain seq x y z
N MET A 1 2.30 5.93 51.99
CA MET A 1 1.86 6.33 50.63
C MET A 1 2.57 5.54 49.51
N ALA A 2 3.85 5.22 49.65
CA ALA A 2 4.61 4.40 48.70
C ALA A 2 4.16 2.92 48.60
N GLU A 3 3.78 2.29 49.74
CA GLU A 3 3.31 0.90 49.72
C GLU A 3 1.97 0.72 48.99
N LYS A 4 1.03 1.65 49.06
CA LYS A 4 -0.25 1.60 48.31
C LYS A 4 -0.07 1.79 46.81
N ILE A 5 1.04 2.41 46.36
CA ILE A 5 1.38 2.56 44.94
C ILE A 5 2.00 1.27 44.41
N SER A 6 2.84 0.59 45.23
CA SER A 6 3.44 -0.71 44.90
C SER A 6 2.38 -1.82 44.73
N GLU A 7 1.40 -1.90 45.62
CA GLU A 7 0.29 -2.88 45.51
C GLU A 7 -0.61 -2.65 44.28
N LYS A 8 -0.82 -1.39 43.85
CA LYS A 8 -1.58 -1.09 42.63
C LYS A 8 -0.86 -1.46 41.36
N ILE A 9 0.48 -1.46 41.33
CA ILE A 9 1.29 -1.83 40.19
C ILE A 9 1.38 -3.35 40.02
N GLN A 10 1.45 -4.10 41.14
CA GLN A 10 1.48 -5.57 41.07
C GLN A 10 0.13 -6.20 40.68
N LYS A 11 -1.02 -5.59 41.00
CA LYS A 11 -2.34 -6.12 40.60
C LYS A 11 -2.75 -5.86 39.16
N LYS A 12 -2.02 -5.00 38.39
CA LYS A 12 -2.32 -4.72 36.99
C LYS A 12 -1.68 -5.69 35.97
N LYS A 13 -0.59 -6.39 36.34
CA LYS A 13 0.12 -7.30 35.45
C LYS A 13 -0.70 -8.53 34.98
N PRO A 14 -1.41 -9.28 35.86
CA PRO A 14 -2.13 -10.48 35.41
C PRO A 14 -3.32 -10.15 34.50
N LYS A 15 -4.04 -9.04 34.73
CA LYS A 15 -5.18 -8.65 33.87
C LYS A 15 -4.72 -8.24 32.46
N LYS A 16 -3.56 -7.61 32.32
CA LYS A 16 -3.00 -7.24 31.02
C LYS A 16 -2.55 -8.45 30.23
N LEU A 17 -1.95 -9.45 30.90
CA LEU A 17 -1.54 -10.72 30.30
C LEU A 17 -2.75 -11.56 29.88
N ILE A 18 -3.77 -11.66 30.73
CA ILE A 18 -5.01 -12.38 30.44
C ILE A 18 -5.77 -11.71 29.29
N ASN A 19 -5.89 -10.39 29.28
CA ASN A 19 -6.51 -9.66 28.16
C ASN A 19 -5.71 -9.76 26.86
N MET A 20 -4.38 -9.94 26.92
CA MET A 20 -3.54 -10.18 25.76
C MET A 20 -3.72 -11.61 25.22
N ILE A 21 -3.82 -12.61 26.11
CA ILE A 21 -4.06 -14.02 25.74
C ILE A 21 -5.46 -14.21 25.14
N PHE A 22 -6.47 -13.54 25.68
CA PHE A 22 -7.85 -13.57 25.18
C PHE A 22 -8.20 -12.42 24.23
N SER A 23 -7.20 -11.73 23.67
CA SER A 23 -7.46 -10.76 22.62
C SER A 23 -7.92 -11.47 21.34
N GLN A 24 -8.83 -10.85 20.60
CA GLN A 24 -9.27 -11.39 19.30
C GLN A 24 -8.08 -11.72 18.38
N LYS A 25 -7.02 -10.91 18.41
CA LYS A 25 -5.77 -11.16 17.65
C LYS A 25 -5.12 -12.48 18.03
N THR A 26 -4.92 -12.71 19.32
CA THR A 26 -4.26 -13.92 19.83
C THR A 26 -5.10 -15.16 19.55
N THR A 27 -6.41 -15.08 19.74
CA THR A 27 -7.35 -16.18 19.45
C THR A 27 -7.31 -16.57 17.96
N ILE A 28 -7.28 -15.57 17.06
CA ILE A 28 -7.22 -15.80 15.61
C ILE A 28 -5.89 -16.44 15.21
N ILE A 29 -4.77 -15.91 15.71
CA ILE A 29 -3.43 -16.46 15.44
C ILE A 29 -3.34 -17.90 15.96
N LEU A 30 -3.87 -18.15 17.14
CA LEU A 30 -3.89 -19.49 17.74
C LEU A 30 -4.73 -20.46 16.90
N LEU A 31 -5.91 -20.04 16.45
CA LEU A 31 -6.79 -20.86 15.61
C LEU A 31 -6.14 -21.19 14.26
N LEU A 32 -5.50 -20.21 13.61
CA LEU A 32 -4.77 -20.44 12.37
C LEU A 32 -3.57 -21.38 12.57
N ALA A 33 -2.80 -21.16 13.64
CA ALA A 33 -1.68 -22.05 14.00
C ALA A 33 -2.16 -23.48 14.29
N LEU A 34 -3.25 -23.64 15.04
CA LEU A 34 -3.85 -24.94 15.30
C LEU A 34 -4.36 -25.62 14.03
N GLN A 35 -4.97 -24.88 13.10
CA GLN A 35 -5.37 -25.44 11.81
C GLN A 35 -4.16 -25.95 11.00
N LEU A 36 -3.09 -25.17 10.94
CA LEU A 36 -1.85 -25.59 10.24
C LEU A 36 -1.19 -26.80 10.91
N ILE A 37 -1.08 -26.80 12.26
CA ILE A 37 -0.54 -27.91 13.03
C ILE A 37 -1.39 -29.17 12.83
N PHE A 38 -2.71 -29.05 12.89
CA PHE A 38 -3.64 -30.16 12.70
C PHE A 38 -3.51 -30.79 11.30
N ILE A 39 -3.46 -29.93 10.26
CA ILE A 39 -3.23 -30.37 8.89
C ILE A 39 -1.87 -31.07 8.78
N PHE A 40 -0.81 -30.48 9.34
CA PHE A 40 0.54 -31.06 9.33
C PHE A 40 0.59 -32.41 10.03
N ILE A 41 0.01 -32.56 11.24
CA ILE A 41 -0.01 -33.81 12.01
C ILE A 41 -0.78 -34.92 11.25
N ILE A 42 -1.95 -34.59 10.71
CA ILE A 42 -2.73 -35.54 9.92
C ILE A 42 -1.88 -36.06 8.76
N PHE A 43 -1.29 -35.18 7.95
CA PHE A 43 -0.55 -35.60 6.78
C PHE A 43 0.77 -36.30 7.11
N GLN A 44 1.44 -35.97 8.20
CA GLN A 44 2.61 -36.70 8.67
C GLN A 44 2.24 -38.09 9.17
N SER A 45 1.15 -38.23 9.92
CA SER A 45 0.63 -39.54 10.35
C SER A 45 0.26 -40.42 9.16
N PHE A 46 -0.37 -39.86 8.13
CA PHE A 46 -0.66 -40.58 6.89
C PHE A 46 0.61 -40.98 6.14
N ALA A 47 1.61 -40.09 6.04
CA ALA A 47 2.86 -40.37 5.34
C ALA A 47 3.65 -41.52 5.97
N VAL A 48 3.64 -41.65 7.30
CA VAL A 48 4.31 -42.74 8.03
C VAL A 48 3.62 -44.10 7.82
N HIS A 49 2.28 -44.10 7.72
CA HIS A 49 1.52 -45.36 7.63
C HIS A 49 1.29 -45.84 6.18
N TYR A 50 1.39 -44.94 5.18
CA TYR A 50 1.03 -45.23 3.80
C TYR A 50 2.06 -44.71 2.80
N ALA A 51 3.13 -45.47 2.58
CA ALA A 51 4.19 -45.13 1.62
C ALA A 51 3.67 -44.84 0.20
N TYR A 52 2.59 -45.51 -0.22
CA TYR A 52 1.95 -45.25 -1.52
C TYR A 52 1.36 -43.85 -1.62
N LEU A 53 0.82 -43.27 -0.52
CA LEU A 53 0.33 -41.89 -0.51
C LEU A 53 1.46 -40.91 -0.73
N HIS A 54 2.63 -41.17 -0.14
CA HIS A 54 3.80 -40.33 -0.38
C HIS A 54 4.18 -40.30 -1.86
N ILE A 55 4.18 -41.48 -2.52
CA ILE A 55 4.47 -41.54 -3.97
C ILE A 55 3.44 -40.76 -4.78
N VAL A 56 2.15 -40.94 -4.49
CA VAL A 56 1.07 -40.20 -5.19
C VAL A 56 1.21 -38.68 -5.02
N PHE A 57 1.37 -38.21 -3.78
CA PHE A 57 1.50 -36.77 -3.53
C PHE A 57 2.80 -36.18 -4.09
N SER A 58 3.91 -36.94 -4.08
CA SER A 58 5.15 -36.52 -4.73
C SER A 58 5.00 -36.40 -6.24
N THR A 59 4.27 -37.33 -6.87
CA THR A 59 3.96 -37.27 -8.29
C THR A 59 3.09 -36.03 -8.59
N VAL A 60 2.05 -35.79 -7.80
CA VAL A 60 1.20 -34.60 -7.92
C VAL A 60 2.02 -33.33 -7.70
N ALA A 61 2.94 -33.29 -6.74
CA ALA A 61 3.82 -32.16 -6.48
C ALA A 61 4.72 -31.83 -7.69
N ILE A 62 5.27 -32.87 -8.35
CA ILE A 62 6.06 -32.68 -9.57
C ILE A 62 5.21 -32.09 -10.70
N VAL A 63 4.00 -32.61 -10.91
CA VAL A 63 3.07 -32.08 -11.93
C VAL A 63 2.69 -30.63 -11.62
N LEU A 64 2.39 -30.32 -10.36
CA LEU A 64 2.11 -28.94 -9.91
C LEU A 64 3.32 -28.03 -10.08
N ALA A 65 4.53 -28.51 -9.75
CA ALA A 65 5.75 -27.72 -9.94
C ALA A 65 5.97 -27.36 -11.42
N ILE A 66 5.75 -28.33 -12.33
CA ILE A 66 5.81 -28.10 -13.78
C ILE A 66 4.73 -27.08 -14.20
N TYR A 67 3.52 -27.22 -13.69
CA TYR A 67 2.42 -26.28 -13.97
C TYR A 67 2.77 -24.85 -13.49
N ILE A 68 3.30 -24.70 -12.25
CA ILE A 68 3.71 -23.42 -11.68
C ILE A 68 4.85 -22.81 -12.49
N LEU A 69 5.85 -23.60 -12.90
CA LEU A 69 6.95 -23.14 -13.73
C LEU A 69 6.47 -22.51 -15.05
N ASN A 70 5.44 -23.09 -15.66
CA ASN A 70 4.88 -22.62 -16.92
C ASN A 70 3.79 -21.53 -16.77
N SER A 71 3.45 -21.12 -15.54
CA SER A 71 2.51 -20.00 -15.34
C SER A 71 3.15 -18.65 -15.67
N SER A 72 2.34 -17.60 -15.88
CA SER A 72 2.81 -16.23 -16.12
C SER A 72 3.14 -15.46 -14.83
N GLU A 73 3.11 -16.11 -13.66
CA GLU A 73 3.36 -15.44 -12.37
C GLU A 73 4.82 -15.00 -12.23
N ASN A 74 5.04 -13.99 -11.37
CA ASN A 74 6.39 -13.53 -11.03
C ASN A 74 7.27 -14.71 -10.52
N PRO A 75 8.52 -14.86 -11.00
CA PRO A 75 9.41 -15.96 -10.64
C PRO A 75 9.60 -16.19 -9.14
N ALA A 76 9.57 -15.11 -8.34
CA ALA A 76 9.72 -15.20 -6.90
C ALA A 76 8.53 -15.95 -6.23
N TYR A 77 7.30 -15.71 -6.70
CA TYR A 77 6.12 -16.47 -6.26
C TYR A 77 6.19 -17.96 -6.66
N LYS A 78 6.70 -18.24 -7.87
CA LYS A 78 6.90 -19.63 -8.32
C LYS A 78 7.85 -20.37 -7.38
N LEU A 79 9.00 -19.76 -7.05
CA LEU A 79 9.97 -20.35 -6.12
C LEU A 79 9.40 -20.53 -4.72
N ALA A 80 8.64 -19.57 -4.21
CA ALA A 80 8.01 -19.64 -2.90
C ALA A 80 7.03 -20.83 -2.78
N TRP A 81 6.46 -21.31 -3.89
CA TRP A 81 5.64 -22.53 -3.92
C TRP A 81 6.44 -23.79 -4.23
N ILE A 82 7.38 -23.73 -5.17
CA ILE A 82 8.12 -24.92 -5.62
C ILE A 82 9.03 -25.47 -4.52
N VAL A 83 9.71 -24.60 -3.77
CA VAL A 83 10.62 -25.04 -2.69
C VAL A 83 9.87 -25.87 -1.63
N PRO A 84 8.75 -25.43 -1.05
CA PRO A 84 7.97 -26.25 -0.12
C PRO A 84 7.36 -27.50 -0.78
N LEU A 85 6.96 -27.46 -2.07
CA LEU A 85 6.45 -28.63 -2.79
C LEU A 85 7.47 -29.77 -2.86
N VAL A 86 8.75 -29.42 -3.01
CA VAL A 86 9.84 -30.41 -3.05
C VAL A 86 10.17 -30.94 -1.65
N ILE A 87 10.17 -30.08 -0.62
CA ILE A 87 10.58 -30.44 0.75
C ILE A 87 9.47 -31.22 1.50
N VAL A 88 8.20 -30.74 1.39
CA VAL A 88 7.05 -31.30 2.13
C VAL A 88 5.85 -31.49 1.19
N PRO A 89 5.93 -32.43 0.22
CA PRO A 89 4.97 -32.51 -0.89
C PRO A 89 3.52 -32.69 -0.43
N ILE A 90 3.26 -33.58 0.52
CA ILE A 90 1.89 -33.88 0.98
C ILE A 90 1.20 -32.61 1.50
N PHE A 91 1.84 -31.95 2.44
CA PHE A 91 1.30 -30.72 3.06
C PHE A 91 1.13 -29.60 2.02
N THR A 92 2.15 -29.38 1.18
CA THR A 92 2.17 -28.25 0.26
C THR A 92 1.20 -28.42 -0.90
N VAL A 93 1.01 -29.64 -1.42
CA VAL A 93 -0.02 -29.93 -2.45
C VAL A 93 -1.40 -29.55 -1.95
N VAL A 94 -1.76 -29.99 -0.74
CA VAL A 94 -3.08 -29.68 -0.15
C VAL A 94 -3.21 -28.16 0.09
N LEU A 95 -2.19 -27.55 0.67
CA LEU A 95 -2.18 -26.11 0.93
C LEU A 95 -2.32 -25.32 -0.36
N TYR A 96 -1.58 -25.68 -1.43
CA TYR A 96 -1.67 -25.06 -2.73
C TYR A 96 -3.09 -25.14 -3.33
N ILE A 97 -3.71 -26.33 -3.31
CA ILE A 97 -5.06 -26.52 -3.83
C ILE A 97 -6.07 -25.70 -3.05
N LEU A 98 -5.97 -25.67 -1.71
CA LEU A 98 -6.87 -24.90 -0.84
C LEU A 98 -6.72 -23.38 -1.06
N LEU A 99 -5.51 -22.90 -1.26
CA LEU A 99 -5.27 -21.46 -1.41
C LEU A 99 -5.46 -20.97 -2.85
N LYS A 100 -5.08 -21.75 -3.87
CA LYS A 100 -5.08 -21.29 -5.27
C LYS A 100 -6.48 -21.37 -5.94
N ASN A 101 -7.31 -22.35 -5.58
CA ASN A 101 -8.60 -22.62 -6.24
C ASN A 101 -9.81 -22.01 -5.52
N GLN A 102 -9.78 -20.68 -5.27
CA GLN A 102 -10.91 -20.06 -4.57
C GLN A 102 -11.91 -19.43 -5.55
N PHE A 103 -13.08 -20.05 -5.67
CA PHE A 103 -14.23 -19.52 -6.45
C PHE A 103 -14.62 -18.08 -6.03
N SER A 104 -14.44 -17.76 -4.74
CA SER A 104 -14.72 -16.41 -4.22
C SER A 104 -13.82 -15.34 -4.85
N THR A 105 -12.54 -15.64 -5.07
CA THR A 105 -11.60 -14.69 -5.70
C THR A 105 -11.99 -14.43 -7.16
N ARG A 106 -12.36 -15.46 -7.92
CA ARG A 106 -12.85 -15.31 -9.31
C ARG A 106 -14.11 -14.46 -9.40
N LYS A 107 -15.05 -14.65 -8.47
CA LYS A 107 -16.29 -13.85 -8.44
C LYS A 107 -16.00 -12.37 -8.17
N VAL A 108 -15.13 -12.07 -7.20
CA VAL A 108 -14.73 -10.67 -6.89
C VAL A 108 -13.95 -10.07 -8.04
N ARG A 109 -13.02 -10.79 -8.65
CA ARG A 109 -12.28 -10.38 -9.85
C ARG A 109 -13.22 -10.01 -11.01
N ASN A 110 -14.17 -10.88 -11.34
CA ASN A 110 -15.13 -10.62 -12.40
C ASN A 110 -16.03 -9.41 -12.10
N LEU A 111 -16.44 -9.24 -10.84
CA LEU A 111 -17.23 -8.10 -10.41
C LEU A 111 -16.44 -6.80 -10.53
N TYR A 112 -15.17 -6.80 -10.07
CA TYR A 112 -14.27 -5.66 -10.19
C TYR A 112 -14.04 -5.30 -11.66
N ALA A 113 -13.68 -6.27 -12.50
CA ALA A 113 -13.47 -6.06 -13.94
C ALA A 113 -14.71 -5.46 -14.62
N LYS A 114 -15.92 -5.95 -14.29
CA LYS A 114 -17.17 -5.39 -14.80
C LYS A 114 -17.38 -3.95 -14.36
N LYS A 115 -17.12 -3.63 -13.09
CA LYS A 115 -17.26 -2.26 -12.57
C LYS A 115 -16.21 -1.34 -13.18
N SER A 116 -14.96 -1.79 -13.33
CA SER A 116 -13.90 -1.06 -14.03
C SER A 116 -14.30 -0.72 -15.47
N ALA A 117 -14.81 -1.70 -16.21
CA ALA A 117 -15.30 -1.47 -17.58
C ALA A 117 -16.45 -0.45 -17.63
N ASN A 118 -17.35 -0.44 -16.64
CA ASN A 118 -18.45 0.50 -16.56
C ASN A 118 -18.01 1.94 -16.24
N THR A 119 -16.93 2.10 -15.46
CA THR A 119 -16.40 3.43 -15.08
C THR A 119 -15.50 4.02 -16.17
N ARG A 120 -14.88 3.19 -17.00
CA ARG A 120 -13.94 3.61 -18.06
C ARG A 120 -14.49 4.70 -19.00
N PRO A 121 -15.75 4.67 -19.49
CA PRO A 121 -16.30 5.71 -20.34
C PRO A 121 -16.39 7.10 -19.71
N PHE A 122 -16.31 7.19 -18.37
CA PHE A 122 -16.35 8.44 -17.62
C PHE A 122 -14.96 9.04 -17.39
N LEU A 123 -13.89 8.24 -17.53
CA LEU A 123 -12.49 8.65 -17.46
C LEU A 123 -11.99 8.94 -18.89
N LYS A 124 -12.40 10.10 -19.42
CA LYS A 124 -12.11 10.49 -20.79
C LYS A 124 -10.75 11.15 -20.92
N THR A 125 -9.95 10.65 -21.83
CA THR A 125 -8.68 11.24 -22.23
C THR A 125 -8.88 12.56 -22.96
N ASN A 126 -8.15 13.59 -22.56
CA ASN A 126 -8.11 14.85 -23.29
C ASN A 126 -7.17 14.71 -24.50
N LYS A 127 -7.78 14.66 -25.71
CA LYS A 127 -7.02 14.46 -26.96
C LYS A 127 -6.04 15.62 -27.25
N GLN A 128 -6.37 16.85 -26.85
CA GLN A 128 -5.50 18.01 -27.07
C GLN A 128 -4.23 17.90 -26.20
N ILE A 129 -4.41 17.54 -24.92
CA ILE A 129 -3.26 17.28 -24.03
C ILE A 129 -2.40 16.16 -24.60
N MET A 130 -2.99 15.05 -25.03
CA MET A 130 -2.23 13.91 -25.56
C MET A 130 -1.47 14.25 -26.86
N SER A 131 -2.07 15.03 -27.77
CA SER A 131 -1.38 15.48 -28.96
C SER A 131 -0.19 16.39 -28.64
N TYR A 132 -0.38 17.34 -27.72
CA TYR A 132 0.70 18.21 -27.25
C TYR A 132 1.85 17.41 -26.61
N LEU A 133 1.53 16.44 -25.74
CA LEU A 133 2.52 15.60 -25.08
C LEU A 133 3.29 14.73 -26.09
N HIS A 134 2.60 14.21 -27.10
CA HIS A 134 3.24 13.41 -28.14
C HIS A 134 4.31 14.20 -28.91
N GLU A 135 4.06 15.47 -29.19
CA GLU A 135 4.98 16.34 -29.93
C GLU A 135 6.08 16.94 -29.05
N SER A 136 5.74 17.34 -27.83
CA SER A 136 6.62 18.17 -26.99
C SER A 136 7.30 17.41 -25.86
N GLU A 137 6.70 16.31 -25.37
CA GLU A 137 7.15 15.55 -24.19
C GLU A 137 7.03 14.03 -24.44
N PRO A 138 7.77 13.46 -25.43
CA PRO A 138 7.55 12.10 -25.92
C PRO A 138 7.78 11.01 -24.84
N ASP A 139 8.70 11.21 -23.91
CA ASP A 139 8.95 10.25 -22.83
C ASP A 139 7.76 10.22 -21.85
N PHE A 140 7.27 11.38 -21.43
CA PHE A 140 6.07 11.46 -20.60
C PHE A 140 4.81 11.00 -21.34
N TYR A 141 4.70 11.28 -22.65
CA TYR A 141 3.59 10.78 -23.46
C TYR A 141 3.47 9.26 -23.42
N LYS A 142 4.60 8.53 -23.49
CA LYS A 142 4.59 7.05 -23.44
C LYS A 142 3.99 6.56 -22.13
N LEU A 143 4.42 7.12 -21.00
CA LEU A 143 3.87 6.79 -19.68
C LEU A 143 2.39 7.17 -19.59
N ALA A 144 2.03 8.41 -19.96
CA ALA A 144 0.64 8.88 -19.92
C ALA A 144 -0.29 8.01 -20.78
N ASN A 145 0.17 7.60 -21.97
CA ASN A 145 -0.60 6.71 -22.85
C ASN A 145 -0.72 5.29 -22.26
N TYR A 146 0.35 4.77 -21.62
CA TYR A 146 0.32 3.49 -20.94
C TYR A 146 -0.69 3.51 -19.77
N VAL A 147 -0.59 4.49 -18.87
CA VAL A 147 -1.49 4.58 -17.70
C VAL A 147 -2.94 4.81 -18.13
N ASP A 148 -3.17 5.57 -19.21
CA ASP A 148 -4.52 5.73 -19.79
C ASP A 148 -5.05 4.42 -20.38
N LYS A 149 -4.27 3.72 -21.21
CA LYS A 149 -4.76 2.53 -21.93
C LYS A 149 -4.86 1.29 -21.06
N SER A 150 -3.81 0.98 -20.30
CA SER A 150 -3.71 -0.21 -19.46
C SER A 150 -4.24 0.05 -18.05
N GLY A 151 -3.83 1.13 -17.39
CA GLY A 151 -4.28 1.47 -16.05
C GLY A 151 -5.68 2.06 -15.97
N GLY A 152 -6.18 2.66 -17.07
CA GLY A 152 -7.52 3.24 -17.10
C GLY A 152 -7.63 4.67 -16.59
N TYR A 153 -6.53 5.35 -16.27
CA TYR A 153 -6.50 6.69 -15.69
C TYR A 153 -5.86 7.70 -16.63
N PRO A 154 -6.64 8.68 -17.14
CA PRO A 154 -6.13 9.69 -18.07
C PRO A 154 -5.26 10.72 -17.37
N VAL A 155 -4.35 11.32 -18.15
CA VAL A 155 -3.60 12.50 -17.74
C VAL A 155 -4.53 13.71 -17.64
N CYS A 156 -4.34 14.50 -16.57
CA CYS A 156 -5.08 15.73 -16.29
C CYS A 156 -4.13 16.93 -16.34
N GLY A 157 -4.54 17.99 -17.06
CA GLY A 157 -4.05 19.36 -16.88
C GLY A 157 -4.83 20.04 -15.76
N ASN A 158 -5.09 21.33 -15.83
CA ASN A 158 -6.00 22.10 -14.95
C ASN A 158 -6.14 21.55 -13.51
N THR A 159 -4.99 21.21 -12.89
CA THR A 159 -4.94 20.63 -11.55
C THR A 159 -3.80 21.25 -10.76
N GLU A 160 -4.15 21.89 -9.65
CA GLU A 160 -3.20 22.39 -8.66
C GLU A 160 -2.83 21.28 -7.69
N VAL A 161 -1.55 21.18 -7.34
CA VAL A 161 -1.05 20.19 -6.38
C VAL A 161 -0.30 20.90 -5.25
N THR A 162 -0.71 20.63 -4.02
CA THR A 162 -0.01 21.02 -2.80
C THR A 162 0.64 19.78 -2.18
N TYR A 163 1.93 19.83 -1.91
CA TYR A 163 2.68 18.79 -1.22
C TYR A 163 2.73 19.03 0.28
N PHE A 164 2.61 17.95 1.06
CA PHE A 164 2.76 17.96 2.52
C PHE A 164 3.91 17.04 2.91
N PRO A 165 5.01 17.60 3.44
CA PRO A 165 6.17 16.80 3.84
C PRO A 165 5.95 15.99 5.11
N ILE A 166 4.94 16.33 5.94
CA ILE A 166 4.61 15.65 7.19
C ILE A 166 3.10 15.46 7.35
N GLY A 167 2.72 14.47 8.15
CA GLY A 167 1.31 14.12 8.36
C GLY A 167 0.51 15.20 9.08
N GLU A 168 1.15 15.99 9.95
CA GLU A 168 0.55 17.10 10.71
C GLU A 168 0.01 18.18 9.78
N ASP A 169 0.78 18.58 8.76
CA ASP A 169 0.37 19.62 7.81
C ASP A 169 -0.78 19.12 6.92
N LYS A 170 -0.70 17.87 6.45
CA LYS A 170 -1.81 17.22 5.73
C LYS A 170 -3.07 17.19 6.58
N TYR A 171 -2.95 16.83 7.86
CA TYR A 171 -4.08 16.74 8.77
C TYR A 171 -4.77 18.09 8.97
N LYS A 172 -3.99 19.15 9.20
CA LYS A 172 -4.52 20.51 9.33
C LYS A 172 -5.30 20.92 8.07
N ALA A 173 -4.70 20.77 6.89
CA ALA A 173 -5.35 21.10 5.62
C ALA A 173 -6.62 20.24 5.41
N MET A 174 -6.58 18.96 5.79
CA MET A 174 -7.73 18.06 5.68
C MET A 174 -8.91 18.52 6.54
N LEU A 175 -8.68 18.96 7.79
CA LEU A 175 -9.75 19.49 8.65
C LEU A 175 -10.37 20.75 8.06
N GLU A 176 -9.52 21.67 7.52
CA GLU A 176 -9.98 22.90 6.90
C GLU A 176 -10.86 22.63 5.67
N GLU A 177 -10.47 21.70 4.79
CA GLU A 177 -11.26 21.36 3.60
C GLU A 177 -12.54 20.57 3.94
N LEU A 178 -12.49 19.66 4.93
CA LEU A 178 -13.68 18.96 5.40
C LEU A 178 -14.76 19.92 5.94
N GLN A 179 -14.37 20.99 6.62
CA GLN A 179 -15.30 22.00 7.11
C GLN A 179 -15.99 22.78 5.98
N LYS A 180 -15.37 22.87 4.80
CA LYS A 180 -15.92 23.57 3.62
C LYS A 180 -16.88 22.71 2.81
N ALA A 181 -16.94 21.40 3.04
CA ALA A 181 -17.78 20.46 2.28
C ALA A 181 -19.25 20.90 2.24
N GLN A 182 -19.87 20.87 1.05
CA GLN A 182 -21.25 21.28 0.82
C GLN A 182 -22.13 20.20 0.20
N GLU A 183 -21.58 19.33 -0.65
CA GLU A 183 -22.33 18.34 -1.41
C GLU A 183 -22.01 16.91 -0.94
N PHE A 184 -20.73 16.53 -0.96
CA PHE A 184 -20.35 15.18 -0.54
C PHE A 184 -18.92 15.07 -0.01
N ILE A 185 -18.69 14.05 0.82
CA ILE A 185 -17.38 13.64 1.34
C ILE A 185 -17.23 12.13 1.13
N PHE A 186 -16.19 11.72 0.40
CA PHE A 186 -15.82 10.33 0.21
C PHE A 186 -14.47 10.05 0.87
N MET A 187 -14.42 9.09 1.78
CA MET A 187 -13.20 8.68 2.50
C MET A 187 -12.95 7.20 2.33
N GLU A 188 -11.73 6.84 1.93
CA GLU A 188 -11.25 5.47 1.78
C GLU A 188 -9.88 5.34 2.44
N TYR A 189 -9.79 4.53 3.51
CA TYR A 189 -8.57 4.42 4.31
C TYR A 189 -8.29 2.98 4.74
N PHE A 190 -7.00 2.60 4.73
CA PHE A 190 -6.58 1.29 5.21
C PHE A 190 -6.68 1.18 6.74
N ILE A 191 -6.13 2.17 7.48
CA ILE A 191 -6.19 2.22 8.93
C ILE A 191 -7.00 3.44 9.38
N ILE A 192 -7.97 3.17 10.27
CA ILE A 192 -8.61 4.17 11.12
C ILE A 192 -8.47 3.67 12.56
N ASP A 193 -7.84 4.47 13.43
CA ASP A 193 -7.69 4.20 14.87
C ASP A 193 -8.54 5.19 15.68
N ASP A 194 -9.18 4.73 16.74
CA ASP A 194 -9.99 5.58 17.65
C ASP A 194 -9.09 6.46 18.54
N GLY A 195 -8.32 7.35 17.89
CA GLY A 195 -7.46 8.36 18.48
C GLY A 195 -8.03 9.78 18.38
N GLU A 196 -7.20 10.76 18.73
CA GLU A 196 -7.58 12.19 18.66
C GLU A 196 -7.84 12.61 17.21
N MET A 197 -6.96 12.25 16.29
CA MET A 197 -7.10 12.54 14.85
C MET A 197 -8.47 12.10 14.32
N TRP A 198 -8.86 10.86 14.59
CA TRP A 198 -10.14 10.34 14.12
C TRP A 198 -11.33 11.02 14.79
N ARG A 199 -11.27 11.29 16.09
CA ARG A 199 -12.38 11.92 16.83
C ARG A 199 -12.70 13.31 16.33
N GLU A 200 -11.68 14.10 15.95
CA GLU A 200 -11.89 15.41 15.32
C GLU A 200 -12.52 15.26 13.94
N ILE A 201 -12.00 14.34 13.10
CA ILE A 201 -12.54 14.09 11.76
C ILE A 201 -13.99 13.61 11.83
N VAL A 202 -14.27 12.57 12.62
CA VAL A 202 -15.62 11.98 12.68
C VAL A 202 -16.66 12.96 13.21
N LYS A 203 -16.26 13.88 14.08
CA LYS A 203 -17.14 14.97 14.54
C LYS A 203 -17.60 15.83 13.36
N ILE A 204 -16.67 16.26 12.49
CA ILE A 204 -17.00 17.04 11.29
C ILE A 204 -17.88 16.21 10.34
N LEU A 205 -17.55 14.94 10.09
CA LEU A 205 -18.34 14.06 9.22
C LEU A 205 -19.78 13.93 9.70
N LEU A 206 -20.01 13.78 11.01
CA LEU A 206 -21.34 13.68 11.60
C LEU A 206 -22.11 15.01 11.54
N GLU A 207 -21.44 16.14 11.73
CA GLU A 207 -22.02 17.46 11.59
C GLU A 207 -22.45 17.70 10.13
N LYS A 208 -21.60 17.36 9.17
CA LYS A 208 -21.88 17.46 7.72
C LYS A 208 -23.01 16.53 7.29
N ALA A 209 -23.01 15.28 7.73
CA ALA A 209 -24.12 14.36 7.44
C ALA A 209 -25.47 14.87 7.98
N LYS A 210 -25.51 15.45 9.18
CA LYS A 210 -26.72 16.09 9.73
C LYS A 210 -27.16 17.31 8.94
N ALA A 211 -26.21 18.04 8.32
CA ALA A 211 -26.49 19.19 7.46
C ALA A 211 -26.95 18.78 6.05
N GLY A 212 -27.04 17.48 5.74
CA GLY A 212 -27.48 16.95 4.45
C GLY A 212 -26.38 16.67 3.45
N VAL A 213 -25.09 16.83 3.80
CA VAL A 213 -23.95 16.45 2.96
C VAL A 213 -23.88 14.92 2.89
N GLU A 214 -23.68 14.38 1.69
CA GLU A 214 -23.53 12.93 1.51
C GLU A 214 -22.14 12.47 2.00
N VAL A 215 -22.08 11.73 3.10
CA VAL A 215 -20.83 11.19 3.63
C VAL A 215 -20.75 9.69 3.40
N ARG A 216 -19.72 9.25 2.63
CA ARG A 216 -19.38 7.85 2.41
C ARG A 216 -18.02 7.54 3.01
N LEU A 217 -17.97 6.54 3.88
CA LEU A 217 -16.74 6.05 4.50
C LEU A 217 -16.52 4.59 4.11
N LEU A 218 -15.36 4.30 3.55
CA LEU A 218 -14.86 2.96 3.26
C LEU A 218 -13.56 2.74 4.02
N TYR A 219 -13.45 1.63 4.76
CA TYR A 219 -12.18 1.26 5.39
C TYR A 219 -11.89 -0.23 5.26
N ASP A 220 -10.59 -0.57 5.29
CA ASP A 220 -10.16 -1.96 5.23
C ASP A 220 -10.47 -2.71 6.52
N GLY A 221 -11.05 -3.93 6.36
CA GLY A 221 -11.48 -4.73 7.49
C GLY A 221 -10.34 -5.27 8.34
N MET A 222 -9.15 -5.53 7.76
CA MET A 222 -8.00 -5.99 8.52
C MET A 222 -7.24 -4.81 9.16
N GLY A 223 -7.06 -3.75 8.40
CA GLY A 223 -6.35 -2.54 8.85
C GLY A 223 -7.02 -1.87 10.05
N SER A 224 -8.36 -1.86 10.08
CA SER A 224 -9.12 -1.12 11.09
C SER A 224 -9.89 -1.99 12.09
N GLN A 225 -9.88 -3.33 11.95
CA GLN A 225 -10.70 -4.22 12.79
C GLN A 225 -10.33 -4.19 14.27
N PHE A 226 -9.05 -3.98 14.58
CA PHE A 226 -8.55 -4.03 15.95
C PHE A 226 -8.31 -2.65 16.56
N THR A 227 -8.55 -1.60 15.79
CA THR A 227 -8.33 -0.20 16.16
C THR A 227 -9.65 0.53 16.38
N LEU A 228 -10.73 0.07 15.75
CA LEU A 228 -12.07 0.60 15.93
C LEU A 228 -12.92 -0.24 16.90
N PRO A 229 -13.89 0.38 17.62
CA PRO A 229 -14.82 -0.33 18.50
C PRO A 229 -15.67 -1.37 17.75
N PHE A 230 -16.12 -2.38 18.49
CA PHE A 230 -17.04 -3.38 17.95
C PHE A 230 -18.33 -2.75 17.39
N ARG A 231 -18.78 -3.23 16.21
CA ARG A 231 -19.95 -2.69 15.48
C ARG A 231 -19.86 -1.22 15.10
N TYR A 232 -18.64 -0.69 14.92
CA TYR A 232 -18.43 0.73 14.61
C TYR A 232 -19.12 1.18 13.33
N LYS A 233 -19.09 0.35 12.26
CA LYS A 233 -19.86 0.58 11.04
C LYS A 233 -21.34 0.91 11.35
N LYS A 234 -22.00 0.10 12.17
CA LYS A 234 -23.41 0.31 12.53
C LYS A 234 -23.59 1.64 13.25
N LYS A 235 -22.72 1.95 14.22
CA LYS A 235 -22.76 3.22 14.96
C LYS A 235 -22.70 4.44 14.05
N LEU A 236 -21.87 4.42 13.02
CA LEU A 236 -21.77 5.52 12.04
C LEU A 236 -23.00 5.58 11.13
N THR A 237 -23.47 4.41 10.65
CA THR A 237 -24.66 4.35 9.79
C THR A 237 -25.91 4.84 10.50
N ASP A 238 -26.11 4.49 11.77
CA ASP A 238 -27.22 4.98 12.59
C ASP A 238 -27.18 6.52 12.79
N GLN A 239 -26.05 7.17 12.52
CA GLN A 239 -25.84 8.63 12.60
C GLN A 239 -25.79 9.32 11.22
N GLY A 240 -26.18 8.63 10.14
CA GLY A 240 -26.31 9.21 8.81
C GLY A 240 -25.07 9.10 7.90
N VAL A 241 -23.96 8.52 8.38
CA VAL A 241 -22.77 8.26 7.54
C VAL A 241 -22.93 6.91 6.83
N LYS A 242 -22.93 6.91 5.50
CA LYS A 242 -22.89 5.66 4.73
C LYS A 242 -21.51 5.01 4.92
N CYS A 243 -21.46 3.85 5.60
CA CYS A 243 -20.20 3.22 5.97
C CYS A 243 -20.12 1.79 5.43
N LEU A 244 -19.01 1.47 4.75
CA LEU A 244 -18.70 0.12 4.26
C LEU A 244 -17.35 -0.35 4.79
N VAL A 245 -17.18 -1.68 4.83
CA VAL A 245 -15.93 -2.34 5.25
C VAL A 245 -15.45 -3.21 4.10
N PHE A 246 -14.25 -2.92 3.58
CA PHE A 246 -13.62 -3.76 2.57
C PHE A 246 -13.10 -5.04 3.21
N ASN A 247 -13.43 -6.19 2.61
CA ASN A 247 -12.89 -7.52 2.91
C ASN A 247 -12.68 -7.75 4.43
N PRO A 248 -13.78 -7.79 5.23
CA PRO A 248 -13.68 -7.99 6.68
C PRO A 248 -12.89 -9.25 6.99
N PHE A 249 -12.01 -9.18 7.97
CA PHE A 249 -11.19 -10.32 8.34
C PHE A 249 -12.05 -11.48 8.84
N ARG A 250 -11.82 -12.65 8.27
CA ARG A 250 -12.43 -13.92 8.69
C ARG A 250 -11.31 -14.89 9.03
N PRO A 251 -11.39 -15.63 10.14
CA PRO A 251 -10.35 -16.60 10.53
C PRO A 251 -10.44 -17.87 9.65
N MET A 252 -10.17 -17.71 8.37
CA MET A 252 -10.14 -18.78 7.35
C MET A 252 -8.89 -18.64 6.51
N LEU A 253 -8.29 -19.76 6.13
CA LEU A 253 -7.23 -19.80 5.11
C LEU A 253 -7.86 -19.41 3.76
N SER A 254 -7.60 -18.21 3.30
CA SER A 254 -8.17 -17.68 2.07
C SER A 254 -7.23 -16.66 1.44
N THR A 255 -6.89 -16.85 0.16
CA THR A 255 -6.04 -15.90 -0.59
C THR A 255 -6.70 -14.53 -0.77
N ILE A 256 -8.03 -14.46 -0.83
CA ILE A 256 -8.76 -13.19 -0.89
C ILE A 256 -8.48 -12.31 0.35
N GLN A 257 -8.08 -12.92 1.49
CA GLN A 257 -7.69 -12.18 2.68
C GLN A 257 -6.36 -11.43 2.50
N ASN A 258 -5.53 -11.81 1.52
CA ASN A 258 -4.29 -11.10 1.20
C ASN A 258 -4.55 -9.82 0.41
N ASN A 259 -5.64 -9.76 -0.37
CA ASN A 259 -6.00 -8.56 -1.10
C ASN A 259 -6.59 -7.53 -0.12
N ARG A 260 -5.84 -6.46 0.13
CA ARG A 260 -6.22 -5.39 1.04
C ARG A 260 -6.40 -4.08 0.28
N ASP A 261 -7.31 -3.26 0.77
CA ASP A 261 -7.47 -1.90 0.29
C ASP A 261 -6.50 -0.98 1.03
N HIS A 262 -5.31 -0.80 0.43
CA HIS A 262 -4.25 0.00 1.03
C HIS A 262 -4.30 1.47 0.60
N ARG A 263 -5.32 1.87 -0.16
CA ARG A 263 -5.51 3.26 -0.61
C ARG A 263 -5.83 4.20 0.55
N LYS A 264 -5.48 5.46 0.39
CA LYS A 264 -5.81 6.55 1.30
C LYS A 264 -6.28 7.71 0.43
N ILE A 265 -7.58 7.81 0.31
CA ILE A 265 -8.26 8.78 -0.55
C ILE A 265 -9.28 9.55 0.29
N LEU A 266 -9.25 10.87 0.18
CA LEU A 266 -10.33 11.74 0.63
C LEU A 266 -10.73 12.61 -0.57
N VAL A 267 -12.01 12.60 -0.92
CA VAL A 267 -12.58 13.50 -1.94
C VAL A 267 -13.66 14.35 -1.30
N ILE A 268 -13.64 15.64 -1.58
CA ILE A 268 -14.60 16.64 -1.08
C ILE A 268 -15.20 17.37 -2.27
N ASP A 269 -16.53 17.27 -2.43
CA ASP A 269 -17.34 17.94 -3.45
C ASP A 269 -16.81 17.76 -4.90
N GLY A 270 -16.03 16.69 -5.17
CA GLY A 270 -15.37 16.47 -6.46
C GLY A 270 -14.29 17.48 -6.81
N ASN A 271 -14.01 18.45 -5.95
CA ASN A 271 -13.15 19.61 -6.21
C ASN A 271 -11.79 19.52 -5.51
N VAL A 272 -11.73 18.80 -4.39
CA VAL A 272 -10.51 18.60 -3.60
C VAL A 272 -10.30 17.11 -3.36
N ALA A 273 -9.07 16.63 -3.56
CA ALA A 273 -8.70 15.28 -3.18
C ALA A 273 -7.38 15.27 -2.39
N PHE A 274 -7.28 14.36 -1.41
CA PHE A 274 -6.04 14.06 -0.71
C PHE A 274 -5.62 12.62 -0.99
N ASN A 275 -4.33 12.42 -1.24
CA ASN A 275 -3.71 11.12 -1.41
C ASN A 275 -2.31 11.10 -0.77
N GLY A 276 -1.80 9.93 -0.41
CA GLY A 276 -0.46 9.76 0.18
C GLY A 276 -0.39 8.61 1.17
N GLY A 277 0.69 8.52 1.94
CA GLY A 277 0.95 7.42 2.87
C GLY A 277 0.18 7.51 4.20
N VAL A 278 -0.29 8.71 4.57
CA VAL A 278 -0.87 9.05 5.88
C VAL A 278 -2.22 8.39 6.11
N ASN A 279 -2.31 7.43 7.05
CA ASN A 279 -3.57 6.88 7.56
C ASN A 279 -4.23 7.79 8.60
N ILE A 280 -5.38 7.35 9.14
CA ILE A 280 -6.11 8.08 10.19
C ILE A 280 -5.78 7.45 11.54
N ALA A 281 -4.63 7.81 12.10
CA ALA A 281 -4.19 7.38 13.42
C ALA A 281 -3.16 8.38 13.98
N ASP A 282 -3.12 8.50 15.30
CA ASP A 282 -2.37 9.54 16.02
C ASP A 282 -0.85 9.45 15.83
N GLU A 283 -0.30 8.27 15.53
CA GLU A 283 1.11 8.12 15.20
C GLU A 283 1.50 8.82 13.89
N TYR A 284 0.61 8.91 12.91
CA TYR A 284 0.90 9.56 11.61
C TYR A 284 0.98 11.09 11.71
N ILE A 285 0.51 11.65 12.80
CA ILE A 285 0.57 13.09 13.10
C ILE A 285 1.40 13.37 14.37
N ASN A 286 2.24 12.43 14.76
CA ASN A 286 3.16 12.51 15.92
C ASN A 286 2.52 12.89 17.27
N ARG A 287 1.19 12.73 17.43
CA ARG A 287 0.49 12.88 18.71
C ARG A 287 0.65 11.64 19.61
N LYS A 288 1.12 10.54 19.05
CA LYS A 288 1.42 9.29 19.76
C LYS A 288 2.74 8.74 19.25
N GLU A 289 3.76 8.75 20.08
CA GLU A 289 5.04 8.14 19.74
C GLU A 289 4.90 6.61 19.72
N ARG A 290 5.31 5.98 18.62
CA ARG A 290 5.26 4.54 18.43
C ARG A 290 6.60 3.94 18.01
N PHE A 291 7.28 4.57 17.06
CA PHE A 291 8.58 4.16 16.50
C PHE A 291 9.50 5.37 16.31
N GLY A 292 9.58 6.25 17.33
CA GLY A 292 10.21 7.56 17.19
C GLY A 292 9.36 8.51 16.32
N HIS A 293 10.01 9.50 15.71
CA HIS A 293 9.32 10.44 14.81
C HIS A 293 8.77 9.72 13.58
N TRP A 294 7.46 9.91 13.31
CA TRP A 294 6.80 9.33 12.15
C TRP A 294 6.83 10.31 10.99
N LYS A 295 7.59 9.99 9.95
CA LYS A 295 7.66 10.75 8.70
C LYS A 295 6.76 10.10 7.67
N ASP A 296 5.75 10.83 7.19
CA ASP A 296 4.92 10.41 6.06
C ASP A 296 4.49 11.59 5.22
N THR A 297 4.13 11.36 3.97
CA THR A 297 3.87 12.43 2.99
C THR A 297 2.51 12.28 2.34
N ALA A 298 1.98 13.40 1.86
CA ALA A 298 0.73 13.43 1.12
C ALA A 298 0.72 14.56 0.09
N VAL A 299 -0.25 14.50 -0.82
CA VAL A 299 -0.60 15.59 -1.73
C VAL A 299 -2.08 15.92 -1.62
N MET A 300 -2.41 17.19 -1.86
CA MET A 300 -3.77 17.67 -2.07
C MET A 300 -3.88 18.17 -3.51
N LEU A 301 -4.91 17.71 -4.20
CA LEU A 301 -5.23 18.11 -5.57
C LEU A 301 -6.48 18.98 -5.57
N LYS A 302 -6.50 20.01 -6.42
CA LYS A 302 -7.69 20.81 -6.75
C LYS A 302 -7.83 20.87 -8.26
N GLY A 303 -9.01 20.61 -8.78
CA GLY A 303 -9.31 20.63 -10.22
C GLY A 303 -9.54 19.27 -10.86
N ASP A 304 -9.22 19.14 -12.15
CA ASP A 304 -9.63 17.99 -12.97
C ASP A 304 -9.09 16.64 -12.49
N GLY A 305 -7.89 16.59 -11.91
CA GLY A 305 -7.28 15.36 -11.39
C GLY A 305 -8.06 14.73 -10.23
N VAL A 306 -8.90 15.49 -9.53
CA VAL A 306 -9.77 14.97 -8.46
C VAL A 306 -10.73 13.92 -8.99
N TRP A 307 -11.12 14.03 -10.27
CA TRP A 307 -12.05 13.10 -10.90
C TRP A 307 -11.53 11.66 -10.95
N ASN A 308 -10.24 11.46 -11.18
CA ASN A 308 -9.66 10.12 -11.16
C ASN A 308 -9.83 9.45 -9.79
N PHE A 309 -9.57 10.17 -8.69
CA PHE A 309 -9.79 9.66 -7.33
C PHE A 309 -11.26 9.46 -6.99
N THR A 310 -12.14 10.36 -7.46
CA THR A 310 -13.59 10.20 -7.31
C THR A 310 -14.05 8.89 -7.94
N MET A 311 -13.59 8.60 -9.15
CA MET A 311 -13.95 7.37 -9.87
C MET A 311 -13.34 6.11 -9.23
N MET A 312 -12.10 6.18 -8.71
CA MET A 312 -11.50 5.08 -7.93
C MET A 312 -12.36 4.71 -6.71
N PHE A 313 -12.75 5.72 -5.94
CA PHE A 313 -13.60 5.53 -4.77
C PHE A 313 -14.95 4.93 -5.16
N LEU A 314 -15.66 5.51 -6.13
CA LEU A 314 -16.98 5.06 -6.56
C LEU A 314 -16.97 3.64 -7.13
N GLN A 315 -15.92 3.29 -7.87
CA GLN A 315 -15.70 1.93 -8.38
C GLN A 315 -15.62 0.91 -7.24
N MET A 316 -14.79 1.16 -6.22
CA MET A 316 -14.67 0.27 -5.08
C MET A 316 -15.94 0.26 -4.23
N TRP A 317 -16.56 1.42 -4.04
CA TRP A 317 -17.85 1.50 -3.36
C TRP A 317 -18.89 0.59 -3.99
N GLU A 318 -19.05 0.64 -5.31
CA GLU A 318 -19.99 -0.20 -6.05
C GLU A 318 -19.63 -1.70 -6.02
N VAL A 319 -18.35 -2.05 -5.99
CA VAL A 319 -17.92 -3.45 -5.86
C VAL A 319 -18.40 -4.05 -4.52
N ILE A 320 -18.40 -3.24 -3.46
CA ILE A 320 -18.73 -3.71 -2.11
C ILE A 320 -20.21 -3.59 -1.81
N SER A 321 -20.85 -2.46 -2.17
CA SER A 321 -22.27 -2.21 -1.87
C SER A 321 -23.22 -2.97 -2.84
N GLY A 322 -22.78 -3.18 -4.09
CA GLY A 322 -23.63 -3.65 -5.16
C GLY A 322 -24.50 -2.55 -5.80
N ASP A 323 -24.47 -1.33 -5.26
CA ASP A 323 -25.25 -0.20 -5.75
C ASP A 323 -24.83 0.22 -7.17
N LYS A 324 -25.68 1.01 -7.82
CA LYS A 324 -25.36 1.74 -9.04
C LYS A 324 -25.27 3.23 -8.72
N THR A 325 -24.26 3.88 -9.28
CA THR A 325 -23.99 5.30 -9.05
C THR A 325 -24.19 6.10 -10.34
N GLU A 326 -24.85 7.24 -10.22
CA GLU A 326 -24.89 8.25 -11.27
C GLU A 326 -23.63 9.11 -11.21
N TYR A 327 -22.55 8.66 -11.85
CA TYR A 327 -21.21 9.24 -11.72
C TYR A 327 -21.15 10.74 -12.03
N ASN A 328 -21.94 11.22 -13.01
CA ASN A 328 -21.90 12.62 -13.44
C ASN A 328 -22.31 13.63 -12.32
N MET A 329 -23.02 13.18 -11.29
CA MET A 329 -23.37 14.00 -10.12
C MET A 329 -22.16 14.42 -9.29
N TYR A 330 -21.06 13.70 -9.41
CA TYR A 330 -19.85 13.89 -8.60
C TYR A 330 -18.69 14.54 -9.36
N ARG A 331 -18.99 15.15 -10.53
CA ARG A 331 -17.96 15.80 -11.35
C ARG A 331 -17.42 17.05 -10.70
N PRO A 332 -16.10 17.35 -10.91
CA PRO A 332 -15.52 18.63 -10.49
C PRO A 332 -16.29 19.81 -11.06
N THR A 333 -16.53 20.81 -10.24
CA THR A 333 -17.18 22.08 -10.64
C THR A 333 -16.18 23.25 -10.68
N VAL A 334 -15.01 23.10 -10.03
CA VAL A 334 -13.95 24.10 -10.04
C VAL A 334 -13.32 24.21 -11.43
N LYS A 335 -13.30 25.45 -11.94
CA LYS A 335 -12.70 25.81 -13.23
C LYS A 335 -11.52 26.75 -12.99
N ASN A 336 -10.50 26.65 -13.85
CA ASN A 336 -9.37 27.58 -13.88
C ASN A 336 -8.54 27.60 -12.59
N VAL A 337 -8.00 26.46 -12.18
CA VAL A 337 -6.98 26.39 -11.15
C VAL A 337 -5.61 26.79 -11.73
N VAL A 338 -4.75 27.34 -10.89
CA VAL A 338 -3.36 27.65 -11.29
C VAL A 338 -2.62 26.33 -11.44
N ASN A 339 -2.30 25.98 -12.69
CA ASN A 339 -1.59 24.74 -13.01
C ASN A 339 -0.35 25.04 -13.87
N ASN A 340 0.77 24.42 -13.51
CA ASN A 340 2.04 24.51 -14.25
C ASN A 340 2.57 23.11 -14.55
N GLY A 341 1.75 22.21 -15.09
CA GLY A 341 2.19 20.85 -15.41
C GLY A 341 1.03 19.88 -15.57
N TYR A 342 1.30 18.60 -15.42
CA TYR A 342 0.33 17.54 -15.59
C TYR A 342 0.34 16.59 -14.42
N VAL A 343 -0.82 15.98 -14.14
CA VAL A 343 -0.95 14.95 -13.11
C VAL A 343 -1.66 13.72 -13.66
N ILE A 344 -1.30 12.57 -13.15
CA ILE A 344 -2.02 11.31 -13.36
C ILE A 344 -2.27 10.69 -12.00
N PRO A 345 -3.40 10.98 -11.34
CA PRO A 345 -3.85 10.17 -10.22
C PRO A 345 -4.27 8.80 -10.75
N TYR A 346 -3.61 7.74 -10.30
CA TYR A 346 -3.84 6.38 -10.78
C TYR A 346 -4.00 5.39 -9.63
N GLY A 347 -4.72 4.32 -9.91
CA GLY A 347 -4.88 3.17 -9.02
C GLY A 347 -4.17 1.96 -9.57
N ASP A 348 -3.87 1.03 -8.67
CA ASP A 348 -3.38 -0.31 -8.98
C ASP A 348 -4.29 -1.35 -8.34
N SER A 349 -4.40 -2.53 -8.94
CA SER A 349 -5.35 -3.55 -8.52
C SER A 349 -4.73 -4.95 -8.59
N PRO A 350 -4.83 -5.75 -7.53
CA PRO A 350 -4.37 -7.13 -7.54
C PRO A 350 -5.32 -8.08 -8.29
N LEU A 351 -6.40 -7.55 -8.88
CA LEU A 351 -7.46 -8.34 -9.51
C LEU A 351 -7.49 -8.23 -11.05
N ASP A 352 -6.62 -7.45 -11.63
CA ASP A 352 -6.32 -7.47 -13.06
C ASP A 352 -4.93 -8.08 -13.31
N ASP A 353 -4.48 -8.11 -14.53
CA ASP A 353 -3.20 -8.71 -14.89
C ASP A 353 -2.16 -7.61 -15.21
N GLU A 354 -2.38 -6.37 -14.70
CA GLU A 354 -1.55 -5.21 -14.98
C GLU A 354 -1.01 -4.58 -13.68
N ASN A 355 0.31 -4.53 -13.51
CA ASN A 355 0.97 -3.95 -12.34
C ASN A 355 1.32 -2.48 -12.62
N VAL A 356 0.31 -1.62 -12.63
CA VAL A 356 0.47 -0.20 -13.02
C VAL A 356 1.46 0.52 -12.11
N GLY A 357 1.41 0.25 -10.80
CA GLY A 357 2.29 0.88 -9.83
C GLY A 357 3.77 0.56 -10.06
N GLU A 358 4.08 -0.71 -10.28
CA GLU A 358 5.43 -1.17 -10.58
C GLU A 358 5.96 -0.56 -11.89
N LEU A 359 5.15 -0.61 -12.96
CA LEU A 359 5.56 -0.13 -14.27
C LEU A 359 5.73 1.39 -14.34
N VAL A 360 4.96 2.15 -13.57
CA VAL A 360 5.20 3.60 -13.39
C VAL A 360 6.55 3.85 -12.71
N TYR A 361 6.90 3.09 -11.67
CA TYR A 361 8.19 3.22 -11.01
C TYR A 361 9.35 2.81 -11.91
N MET A 362 9.18 1.72 -12.67
CA MET A 362 10.16 1.25 -13.66
C MET A 362 10.39 2.29 -14.77
N ASP A 363 9.32 2.92 -15.26
CA ASP A 363 9.43 3.99 -16.26
C ASP A 363 10.23 5.17 -15.73
N MET A 364 9.97 5.61 -14.48
CA MET A 364 10.73 6.71 -13.86
C MET A 364 12.21 6.37 -13.70
N ILE A 365 12.55 5.14 -13.28
CA ILE A 365 13.94 4.70 -13.13
C ILE A 365 14.65 4.65 -14.48
N ASN A 366 13.98 4.10 -15.51
CA ASN A 366 14.56 3.93 -16.83
C ASN A 366 14.73 5.25 -17.61
N ASN A 367 13.89 6.26 -17.32
CA ASN A 367 13.95 7.57 -17.97
C ASN A 367 14.76 8.61 -17.18
N ALA A 368 15.23 8.29 -15.97
CA ALA A 368 16.08 9.18 -15.17
C ALA A 368 17.42 9.42 -15.88
N LYS A 369 17.87 10.69 -15.91
CA LYS A 369 19.10 11.12 -16.59
C LYS A 369 20.17 11.57 -15.62
N ASP A 370 19.80 12.39 -14.65
CA ASP A 370 20.71 12.99 -13.68
C ASP A 370 20.60 12.29 -12.33
N TYR A 371 19.37 12.13 -11.80
CA TYR A 371 19.14 11.48 -10.52
C TYR A 371 17.73 10.89 -10.37
N ILE A 372 17.61 9.89 -9.50
CA ILE A 372 16.36 9.41 -8.97
C ILE A 372 16.45 9.18 -7.46
N TYR A 373 15.56 9.81 -6.69
CA TYR A 373 15.45 9.69 -5.25
C TYR A 373 14.18 8.95 -4.88
N ILE A 374 14.30 7.99 -4.00
CA ILE A 374 13.23 7.07 -3.61
C ILE A 374 13.10 7.06 -2.10
N SER A 375 11.88 7.14 -1.57
CA SER A 375 11.58 6.92 -0.16
C SER A 375 10.55 5.82 -0.05
N THR A 376 10.84 4.79 0.76
CA THR A 376 9.93 3.66 1.00
C THR A 376 10.16 3.05 2.39
N PRO A 377 9.08 2.70 3.13
CA PRO A 377 9.22 2.03 4.43
C PRO A 377 9.68 0.57 4.30
N TYR A 378 9.38 -0.05 3.16
CA TYR A 378 9.69 -1.46 2.90
C TYR A 378 10.38 -1.58 1.55
N LEU A 379 11.61 -2.07 1.59
CA LEU A 379 12.46 -2.24 0.42
C LEU A 379 12.71 -3.73 0.21
N VAL A 380 11.81 -4.34 -0.56
CA VAL A 380 11.85 -5.76 -0.94
C VAL A 380 11.61 -5.84 -2.46
N PRO A 381 12.53 -5.26 -3.26
CA PRO A 381 12.39 -5.21 -4.70
C PRO A 381 12.49 -6.60 -5.32
N ASP A 382 11.77 -6.82 -6.40
CA ASP A 382 11.97 -7.99 -7.24
C ASP A 382 13.21 -7.85 -8.14
N ASN A 383 13.45 -8.84 -8.99
CA ASN A 383 14.63 -8.88 -9.85
C ASN A 383 14.60 -7.80 -10.93
N GLU A 384 13.43 -7.49 -11.46
CA GLU A 384 13.20 -6.50 -12.50
C GLU A 384 13.54 -5.09 -11.97
N MET A 385 13.05 -4.76 -10.78
CA MET A 385 13.31 -3.50 -10.10
C MET A 385 14.79 -3.35 -9.73
N LEU A 386 15.42 -4.41 -9.19
CA LEU A 386 16.87 -4.41 -8.91
C LEU A 386 17.70 -4.19 -10.17
N THR A 387 17.30 -4.81 -11.28
CA THR A 387 17.99 -4.68 -12.56
C THR A 387 17.90 -3.24 -13.09
N ALA A 388 16.71 -2.63 -13.02
CA ALA A 388 16.51 -1.24 -13.44
C ALA A 388 17.31 -0.26 -12.59
N LEU A 389 17.24 -0.37 -11.27
CA LEU A 389 18.01 0.46 -10.32
C LEU A 389 19.53 0.34 -10.58
N GLY A 390 20.01 -0.90 -10.78
CA GLY A 390 21.41 -1.16 -11.07
C GLY A 390 21.86 -0.62 -12.43
N TYR A 391 21.02 -0.73 -13.45
CA TYR A 391 21.30 -0.16 -14.77
C TYR A 391 21.39 1.37 -14.68
N ALA A 392 20.40 2.03 -14.07
CA ALA A 392 20.41 3.48 -13.89
C ALA A 392 21.68 3.95 -13.15
N ALA A 393 22.02 3.34 -12.01
CA ALA A 393 23.21 3.71 -11.24
C ALA A 393 24.52 3.51 -12.03
N LYS A 394 24.67 2.38 -12.75
CA LYS A 394 25.85 2.09 -13.57
C LYS A 394 25.94 2.95 -14.82
N SER A 395 24.82 3.50 -15.29
CA SER A 395 24.76 4.46 -16.39
C SER A 395 25.08 5.90 -15.97
N GLY A 396 25.36 6.14 -14.69
CA GLY A 396 25.78 7.45 -14.15
C GLY A 396 24.69 8.23 -13.45
N VAL A 397 23.46 7.70 -13.34
CA VAL A 397 22.36 8.33 -12.59
C VAL A 397 22.64 8.24 -11.08
N ASP A 398 22.43 9.33 -10.35
CA ASP A 398 22.52 9.34 -8.89
C ASP A 398 21.28 8.71 -8.25
N VAL A 399 21.33 7.40 -8.00
CA VAL A 399 20.23 6.63 -7.41
C VAL A 399 20.36 6.58 -5.90
N ARG A 400 19.39 7.18 -5.19
CA ARG A 400 19.36 7.20 -3.72
C ARG A 400 18.04 6.65 -3.18
N ILE A 401 18.11 5.79 -2.17
CA ILE A 401 16.94 5.18 -1.54
C ILE A 401 16.99 5.45 -0.03
N ILE A 402 15.88 5.95 0.53
CA ILE A 402 15.70 6.18 1.97
C ILE A 402 14.77 5.11 2.53
N THR A 403 15.22 4.43 3.59
CA THR A 403 14.45 3.45 4.38
C THR A 403 14.42 3.87 5.85
N PRO A 404 13.53 3.33 6.70
CA PRO A 404 13.52 3.67 8.12
C PRO A 404 14.65 2.97 8.89
N GLU A 405 15.27 3.67 9.85
CA GLU A 405 16.19 3.09 10.82
C GLU A 405 15.44 2.22 11.84
N ILE A 406 14.35 2.77 12.42
CA ILE A 406 13.51 2.08 13.40
C ILE A 406 12.35 1.41 12.67
N PRO A 407 12.28 0.07 12.61
CA PRO A 407 11.23 -0.63 11.88
C PRO A 407 9.95 -0.79 12.71
N ASP A 408 8.79 -0.82 12.03
CA ASP A 408 7.51 -1.23 12.62
C ASP A 408 7.40 -2.76 12.77
N LYS A 409 8.10 -3.52 11.90
CA LYS A 409 8.14 -4.98 11.85
C LYS A 409 9.57 -5.45 11.71
N TRP A 410 10.07 -6.16 12.71
CA TRP A 410 11.46 -6.64 12.75
C TRP A 410 11.85 -7.52 11.54
N TYR A 411 10.95 -8.41 11.11
CA TYR A 411 11.21 -9.34 10.01
C TYR A 411 11.31 -8.61 8.66
N VAL A 412 10.50 -7.58 8.43
CA VAL A 412 10.58 -6.76 7.20
C VAL A 412 11.90 -5.99 7.17
N SER A 413 12.34 -5.45 8.31
CA SER A 413 13.66 -4.80 8.42
C SER A 413 14.81 -5.75 8.09
N VAL A 414 14.75 -6.99 8.58
CA VAL A 414 15.78 -8.01 8.27
C VAL A 414 15.85 -8.28 6.78
N ILE A 415 14.68 -8.37 6.10
CA ILE A 415 14.62 -8.56 4.65
C ILE A 415 15.13 -7.31 3.93
N THR A 416 14.63 -6.11 4.25
CA THR A 416 15.07 -4.83 3.66
C THR A 416 16.59 -4.69 3.73
N LYS A 417 17.16 -4.87 4.93
CA LYS A 417 18.62 -4.79 5.12
C LYS A 417 19.41 -5.88 4.39
N SER A 418 18.76 -6.97 3.97
CA SER A 418 19.43 -8.00 3.16
C SER A 418 19.72 -7.54 1.74
N PHE A 419 18.94 -6.60 1.21
CA PHE A 419 19.14 -6.03 -0.12
C PHE A 419 20.22 -4.94 -0.18
N TYR A 420 20.67 -4.40 0.96
CA TYR A 420 21.65 -3.30 0.96
C TYR A 420 22.96 -3.66 0.27
N ARG A 421 23.44 -4.91 0.43
CA ARG A 421 24.64 -5.39 -0.24
C ARG A 421 24.46 -5.46 -1.75
N ASP A 422 23.32 -5.96 -2.20
CA ASP A 422 23.04 -6.07 -3.63
C ASP A 422 22.96 -4.68 -4.26
N LEU A 423 22.26 -3.74 -3.62
CA LEU A 423 22.12 -2.35 -4.05
C LEU A 423 23.47 -1.61 -4.05
N GLU A 424 24.28 -1.78 -3.01
CA GLU A 424 25.64 -1.20 -2.95
C GLU A 424 26.51 -1.69 -4.10
N THR A 425 26.49 -3.01 -4.37
CA THR A 425 27.23 -3.62 -5.48
C THR A 425 26.77 -3.09 -6.83
N LEU A 426 25.49 -2.72 -6.95
CA LEU A 426 24.93 -2.12 -8.16
C LEU A 426 25.23 -0.62 -8.29
N GLY A 427 25.78 0.03 -7.24
CA GLY A 427 26.10 1.46 -7.23
C GLY A 427 24.97 2.35 -6.66
N VAL A 428 23.90 1.76 -6.15
CA VAL A 428 22.78 2.46 -5.51
C VAL A 428 23.15 2.89 -4.11
N LYS A 429 22.87 4.14 -3.74
CA LYS A 429 23.15 4.71 -2.42
C LYS A 429 21.96 4.55 -1.49
N VAL A 430 22.10 3.77 -0.43
CA VAL A 430 21.05 3.56 0.56
C VAL A 430 21.27 4.45 1.78
N TYR A 431 20.18 5.00 2.29
CA TYR A 431 20.14 5.87 3.48
C TYR A 431 19.11 5.34 4.48
N GLU A 432 19.38 5.45 5.77
CA GLU A 432 18.42 5.19 6.84
C GLU A 432 18.00 6.50 7.52
N TYR A 433 16.69 6.72 7.65
CA TYR A 433 16.10 7.88 8.34
C TYR A 433 16.26 7.72 9.84
N LYS A 434 17.02 8.63 10.48
CA LYS A 434 17.44 8.57 11.88
C LYS A 434 16.30 8.88 12.85
N GLY A 435 16.30 8.14 13.97
CA GLY A 435 15.46 8.47 15.13
C GLY A 435 13.96 8.30 14.90
N GLY A 436 13.55 7.63 13.82
CA GLY A 436 12.15 7.49 13.53
C GLY A 436 11.81 6.46 12.46
N PHE A 437 10.51 6.40 12.15
CA PHE A 437 9.95 5.55 11.11
C PHE A 437 9.56 6.39 9.89
N ASN A 438 10.35 6.27 8.82
CA ASN A 438 10.00 6.87 7.53
C ASN A 438 8.99 5.98 6.81
N HIS A 439 7.74 6.44 6.73
CA HIS A 439 6.65 5.73 6.07
C HIS A 439 6.25 6.39 4.73
N ALA A 440 6.98 7.38 4.25
CA ALA A 440 6.72 8.02 2.96
C ALA A 440 6.96 7.06 1.79
N LYS A 441 6.10 7.15 0.77
CA LYS A 441 6.24 6.44 -0.50
C LYS A 441 6.27 7.47 -1.60
N MET A 442 7.48 7.81 -2.02
CA MET A 442 7.69 8.82 -3.05
C MET A 442 8.90 8.53 -3.89
N PHE A 443 8.78 8.97 -5.15
CA PHE A 443 9.82 8.98 -6.15
C PHE A 443 9.97 10.40 -6.68
N LEU A 444 11.20 10.79 -6.96
CA LEU A 444 11.52 12.06 -7.58
C LEU A 444 12.64 11.86 -8.61
N SER A 445 12.46 12.32 -9.83
CA SER A 445 13.46 12.24 -10.90
C SER A 445 13.66 13.58 -11.60
N ASP A 446 14.92 14.02 -11.71
CA ASP A 446 15.42 15.09 -12.58
C ASP A 446 14.70 16.43 -12.47
N ASP A 447 14.16 16.80 -11.30
CA ASP A 447 13.31 17.97 -11.09
C ASP A 447 12.08 18.06 -12.02
N LYS A 448 11.74 16.97 -12.70
CA LYS A 448 10.67 16.94 -13.71
C LYS A 448 9.47 16.12 -13.31
N SER A 449 9.70 14.96 -12.69
CA SER A 449 8.65 14.03 -12.35
C SER A 449 8.75 13.55 -10.91
N ALA A 450 7.59 13.39 -10.28
CA ALA A 450 7.48 12.84 -8.94
C ALA A 450 6.24 11.96 -8.80
N VAL A 451 6.31 11.00 -7.89
CA VAL A 451 5.15 10.21 -7.44
C VAL A 451 5.04 10.30 -5.93
N VAL A 452 3.84 10.55 -5.43
CA VAL A 452 3.48 10.44 -4.01
C VAL A 452 2.23 9.57 -3.91
N GLY A 453 2.26 8.57 -3.04
CA GLY A 453 1.11 7.66 -2.95
C GLY A 453 1.19 6.65 -1.80
N THR A 454 0.56 5.51 -2.04
CA THR A 454 0.44 4.44 -1.05
C THR A 454 1.35 3.24 -1.35
N ILE A 455 1.95 3.16 -2.54
CA ILE A 455 2.64 2.00 -3.10
C ILE A 455 4.06 1.89 -2.52
N ASN A 456 4.31 0.85 -1.71
CA ASN A 456 5.66 0.52 -1.23
C ASN A 456 6.45 -0.26 -2.29
N LEU A 457 7.78 -0.33 -2.12
CA LEU A 457 8.63 -1.22 -2.90
C LEU A 457 8.71 -2.61 -2.26
N ASP A 458 7.56 -3.26 -2.12
CA ASP A 458 7.44 -4.64 -1.65
C ASP A 458 6.39 -5.43 -2.44
N TYR A 459 6.49 -6.76 -2.39
CA TYR A 459 5.59 -7.66 -3.12
C TYR A 459 4.11 -7.47 -2.79
N ARG A 460 3.76 -7.07 -1.53
CA ARG A 460 2.37 -6.87 -1.17
C ARG A 460 1.77 -5.67 -1.87
N SER A 461 2.49 -4.56 -1.87
CA SER A 461 2.02 -3.34 -2.55
C SER A 461 1.99 -3.51 -4.06
N LEU A 462 3.02 -4.15 -4.64
CA LEU A 462 3.14 -4.28 -6.10
C LEU A 462 2.19 -5.33 -6.71
N TYR A 463 1.75 -6.35 -5.92
CA TYR A 463 1.03 -7.50 -6.51
C TYR A 463 -0.25 -7.91 -5.77
N LEU A 464 -0.48 -7.50 -4.51
CA LEU A 464 -1.55 -8.04 -3.67
C LEU A 464 -2.54 -7.02 -3.15
N HIS A 465 -2.19 -5.74 -3.12
CA HIS A 465 -3.03 -4.69 -2.57
C HIS A 465 -3.67 -3.83 -3.66
N PHE A 466 -4.85 -3.28 -3.35
CA PHE A 466 -5.33 -2.10 -4.05
C PHE A 466 -4.54 -0.90 -3.55
N GLU A 467 -3.89 -0.21 -4.46
CA GLU A 467 -3.02 0.93 -4.19
C GLU A 467 -3.46 2.14 -5.03
N CYS A 468 -2.94 3.32 -4.70
CA CYS A 468 -3.09 4.51 -5.53
C CYS A 468 -1.93 5.47 -5.32
N ALA A 469 -1.65 6.26 -6.35
CA ALA A 469 -0.66 7.30 -6.28
C ALA A 469 -1.02 8.47 -7.22
N THR A 470 -0.33 9.57 -7.03
CA THR A 470 -0.36 10.74 -7.92
C THR A 470 0.99 10.86 -8.60
N TYR A 471 1.04 10.60 -9.90
CA TYR A 471 2.19 10.98 -10.72
C TYR A 471 2.07 12.44 -11.11
N MET A 472 3.14 13.19 -10.95
CA MET A 472 3.23 14.63 -11.22
C MET A 472 4.35 14.88 -12.24
N TYR A 473 4.06 15.66 -13.27
CA TYR A 473 5.02 16.04 -14.30
C TYR A 473 5.08 17.55 -14.47
N LYS A 474 6.25 18.13 -14.22
CA LYS A 474 6.53 19.57 -14.28
C LYS A 474 5.56 20.43 -13.45
N THR A 475 5.01 19.88 -12.36
CA THR A 475 4.19 20.62 -11.41
C THR A 475 5.05 21.46 -10.47
N SER A 476 4.53 22.58 -9.99
CA SER A 476 5.28 23.49 -9.11
C SER A 476 5.71 22.84 -7.79
N CYS A 477 4.93 21.90 -7.25
CA CYS A 477 5.23 21.21 -5.98
C CYS A 477 6.45 20.27 -6.04
N ILE A 478 6.98 19.96 -7.23
CA ILE A 478 8.19 19.13 -7.38
C ILE A 478 9.39 19.79 -6.66
N LYS A 479 9.44 21.12 -6.63
CA LYS A 479 10.47 21.86 -5.87
C LYS A 479 10.39 21.60 -4.36
N ASP A 480 9.17 21.51 -3.83
CA ASP A 480 8.95 21.25 -2.42
C ASP A 480 9.31 19.81 -2.08
N ILE A 481 8.99 18.85 -2.97
CA ILE A 481 9.39 17.44 -2.85
C ILE A 481 10.93 17.32 -2.88
N LYS A 482 11.60 18.08 -3.79
CA LYS A 482 13.08 18.11 -3.85
C LYS A 482 13.69 18.65 -2.56
N ALA A 483 13.15 19.76 -2.05
CA ALA A 483 13.62 20.36 -0.80
C ALA A 483 13.45 19.41 0.39
N ASP A 484 12.36 18.62 0.44
CA ASP A 484 12.13 17.60 1.48
C ASP A 484 13.16 16.45 1.37
N PHE A 485 13.48 15.98 0.16
CA PHE A 485 14.53 14.98 -0.03
C PHE A 485 15.90 15.51 0.37
N ASP A 486 16.22 16.76 0.01
CA ASP A 486 17.49 17.39 0.37
C ASP A 486 17.62 17.52 1.89
N ASP A 487 16.59 18.02 2.61
CA ASP A 487 16.58 18.07 4.07
C ASP A 487 16.77 16.67 4.70
N MET A 488 16.08 15.65 4.14
CA MET A 488 16.25 14.28 4.63
C MET A 488 17.69 13.80 4.45
N PHE A 489 18.32 13.98 3.29
CA PHE A 489 19.69 13.53 3.07
C PHE A 489 20.71 14.27 3.91
N GLU A 490 20.57 15.57 4.09
CA GLU A 490 21.51 16.42 4.80
C GLU A 490 21.37 16.30 6.32
N ASN A 491 20.13 16.32 6.83
CA ASN A 491 19.85 16.54 8.24
C ASN A 491 19.25 15.33 8.96
N ARG A 492 18.53 14.43 8.25
CA ARG A 492 17.71 13.39 8.85
C ARG A 492 18.20 11.97 8.61
N CYS A 493 19.07 11.75 7.64
CA CYS A 493 19.49 10.40 7.26
C CYS A 493 20.99 10.18 7.55
N HIS A 494 21.38 8.93 7.59
CA HIS A 494 22.78 8.55 7.43
C HIS A 494 22.91 7.60 6.23
N ARG A 495 23.99 7.76 5.49
CA ARG A 495 24.31 6.88 4.37
C ARG A 495 24.82 5.55 4.91
N ILE A 496 24.27 4.46 4.44
CA ILE A 496 24.74 3.11 4.74
C ILE A 496 26.04 2.87 4.01
N THR A 497 27.07 2.46 4.78
CA THR A 497 28.41 2.18 4.26
C THR A 497 28.66 0.67 4.15
N HIS A 498 29.71 0.29 3.43
CA HIS A 498 30.17 -1.09 3.35
C HIS A 498 30.43 -1.72 4.74
N ASP A 499 30.95 -0.94 5.68
CA ASP A 499 31.20 -1.38 7.06
C ASP A 499 29.90 -1.66 7.80
N ASP A 500 28.86 -0.83 7.64
CA ASP A 500 27.53 -1.05 8.23
C ASP A 500 26.91 -2.37 7.75
N ILE A 501 27.06 -2.68 6.46
CA ILE A 501 26.58 -3.92 5.85
C ILE A 501 27.33 -5.14 6.40
N ASN A 502 28.65 -5.03 6.58
CA ASN A 502 29.49 -6.13 7.04
C ASN A 502 29.39 -6.39 8.55
N ASN A 503 29.09 -5.36 9.35
CA ASN A 503 28.96 -5.46 10.81
C ASN A 503 27.65 -6.09 11.29
N ARG A 504 26.75 -6.53 10.36
CA ARG A 504 25.52 -7.22 10.73
C ARG A 504 25.81 -8.55 11.42
N SER A 505 25.05 -8.85 12.50
CA SER A 505 25.21 -10.09 13.27
C SER A 505 25.01 -11.35 12.41
N PHE A 506 25.69 -12.43 12.77
CA PHE A 506 25.52 -13.73 12.10
C PHE A 506 24.06 -14.19 12.05
N TRP A 507 23.33 -14.05 13.16
CA TRP A 507 21.92 -14.40 13.22
C TRP A 507 21.04 -13.58 12.29
N SER A 508 21.30 -12.29 12.16
CA SER A 508 20.60 -11.42 11.21
C SER A 508 20.84 -11.86 9.77
N ARG A 509 22.08 -12.24 9.43
CA ARG A 509 22.43 -12.76 8.10
C ARG A 509 21.74 -14.09 7.83
N PHE A 510 21.78 -15.03 8.79
CA PHE A 510 21.13 -16.32 8.66
C PHE A 510 19.61 -16.17 8.49
N MET A 511 18.96 -15.38 9.34
CA MET A 511 17.53 -15.10 9.24
C MET A 511 17.15 -14.44 7.91
N SER A 512 18.00 -13.56 7.39
CA SER A 512 17.72 -12.89 6.12
C SER A 512 17.69 -13.87 4.93
N VAL A 513 18.52 -14.93 4.94
CA VAL A 513 18.50 -15.96 3.89
C VAL A 513 17.16 -16.71 3.90
N ILE A 514 16.67 -17.09 5.09
CA ILE A 514 15.39 -17.81 5.22
C ILE A 514 14.21 -16.89 4.84
N LEU A 515 14.19 -15.68 5.41
CA LEU A 515 13.09 -14.75 5.18
C LEU A 515 13.03 -14.28 3.72
N ARG A 516 14.16 -14.22 3.03
CA ARG A 516 14.19 -13.83 1.61
C ARG A 516 13.49 -14.84 0.70
N ILE A 517 13.52 -16.15 1.06
CA ILE A 517 12.79 -17.19 0.30
C ILE A 517 11.27 -16.98 0.39
N ILE A 518 10.79 -16.56 1.56
CA ILE A 518 9.34 -16.37 1.80
C ILE A 518 8.89 -14.91 1.64
N ALA A 519 9.81 -14.01 1.31
CA ALA A 519 9.51 -12.57 1.15
C ALA A 519 8.34 -12.28 0.19
N PRO A 520 8.16 -13.03 -0.94
CA PRO A 520 7.00 -12.83 -1.81
C PRO A 520 5.65 -13.17 -1.16
N LEU A 521 5.66 -13.94 -0.06
CA LEU A 521 4.45 -14.33 0.66
C LEU A 521 4.16 -13.42 1.89
N LEU A 522 5.13 -12.59 2.29
CA LEU A 522 5.05 -11.69 3.43
C LEU A 522 4.52 -10.32 3.02
#